data_df216a8ac3a763a588d55249b3cf2e1d
#
_entry.id   df216a8ac3a763a588d55249b3cf2e1d
#
_cell.length_a   1.000
_cell.length_b   1.000
_cell.length_c   1.000
_cell.angle_alpha   90.00
_cell.angle_beta   90.00
_cell.angle_gamma   90.00
#
_symmetry.space_group_name_H-M   'P 1'
#
loop_
_entity.id
_entity.type
_entity.pdbx_description
1 polymer ?
#
loop_
_entity_poly.entity_id
_entity_poly.type
_entity_poly.pdbx_seq_one_letter_code
_entity_poly.pdbx_strand_id
1 'polypeptide(L)'
;MMRKVEFTKKDDTLDGLLAAEASLFLQEYEKHFSTGESKPTAIGMPFFLQSPGSETGVLLIHGLMAAPEEVREWAEFLHQKGLTVYAPRLSGHGTSSSDLAARNYYDWLDSVDRGHAILKKCCKKIIVAGFSTGAGLALQTVISKPHDFEAVISVSAPLRFKRFSSKFAETLNAFNRLCLRRGLEGMAKEFMKNNADNPHINYLLCPVSAFVQVKKLMKKVHRSLNKIRIPALVIQANRDPKVAPQSGPAIFKHLGSEQKHFAWVDYHMHGVVRGQVAKEVFQEVDMFLARCGLLQPEK
;
A
#
# COMPACT_ATOMS: atom_id res chain seq x y z
N MET A 1 11.35 -4.52 22.28
CA MET A 1 11.40 -5.98 22.26
C MET A 1 10.23 -6.44 21.39
N MET A 2 10.50 -6.81 20.13
CA MET A 2 9.49 -7.22 19.16
C MET A 2 8.99 -8.63 19.54
N ARG A 3 7.68 -8.75 19.80
CA ARG A 3 7.05 -10.08 19.79
C ARG A 3 6.91 -10.48 18.32
N LYS A 4 7.79 -11.35 17.83
CA LYS A 4 7.51 -12.17 16.66
C LYS A 4 6.22 -12.93 16.96
N VAL A 5 5.20 -12.76 16.14
CA VAL A 5 4.06 -13.66 16.12
C VAL A 5 4.63 -14.98 15.59
N GLU A 6 4.89 -15.93 16.49
CA GLU A 6 5.24 -17.29 16.10
C GLU A 6 3.98 -17.92 15.50
N PHE A 7 3.98 -18.05 14.18
CA PHE A 7 3.06 -18.96 13.52
C PHE A 7 3.36 -20.37 14.03
N THR A 8 2.44 -20.92 14.80
CA THR A 8 2.54 -22.33 15.21
C THR A 8 2.60 -23.19 13.95
N LYS A 9 3.47 -24.19 13.94
CA LYS A 9 3.83 -25.08 12.80
C LYS A 9 2.66 -25.83 12.12
N LYS A 10 1.40 -25.53 12.48
CA LYS A 10 0.22 -26.34 12.15
C LYS A 10 -0.56 -25.92 10.89
N ASP A 11 -0.38 -24.65 10.37
CA ASP A 11 -1.21 -24.14 9.28
C ASP A 11 -0.41 -23.34 8.22
N ASP A 12 0.66 -23.95 7.68
CA ASP A 12 1.43 -23.37 6.56
C ASP A 12 0.79 -23.68 5.18
N THR A 13 -0.52 -23.96 5.16
CA THR A 13 -1.33 -24.10 3.94
C THR A 13 -1.84 -22.73 3.49
N LEU A 14 -2.27 -22.63 2.23
CA LEU A 14 -2.89 -21.40 1.71
C LEU A 14 -4.09 -20.99 2.57
N ASP A 15 -5.01 -21.92 2.83
CA ASP A 15 -6.22 -21.64 3.61
C ASP A 15 -5.89 -21.26 5.06
N GLY A 16 -4.91 -21.93 5.68
CA GLY A 16 -4.43 -21.61 7.02
C GLY A 16 -3.86 -20.19 7.11
N LEU A 17 -3.06 -19.77 6.13
CA LEU A 17 -2.51 -18.40 6.07
C LEU A 17 -3.58 -17.36 5.86
N LEU A 18 -4.56 -17.60 4.96
CA LEU A 18 -5.70 -16.71 4.73
C LEU A 18 -6.56 -16.56 6.00
N ALA A 19 -6.87 -17.67 6.67
CA ALA A 19 -7.61 -17.67 7.93
C ALA A 19 -6.87 -16.92 9.04
N ALA A 20 -5.54 -17.07 9.12
CA ALA A 20 -4.71 -16.37 10.09
C ALA A 20 -4.76 -14.84 9.88
N GLU A 21 -4.67 -14.35 8.63
CA GLU A 21 -4.76 -12.91 8.33
C GLU A 21 -6.16 -12.34 8.65
N ALA A 22 -7.22 -13.09 8.34
CA ALA A 22 -8.58 -12.70 8.68
C ALA A 22 -8.78 -12.63 10.21
N SER A 23 -8.31 -13.65 10.93
CA SER A 23 -8.39 -13.71 12.40
C SER A 23 -7.58 -12.59 13.06
N LEU A 24 -6.37 -12.32 12.57
CA LEU A 24 -5.53 -11.20 13.05
C LEU A 24 -6.26 -9.85 12.87
N PHE A 25 -6.89 -9.64 11.72
CA PHE A 25 -7.67 -8.42 11.50
C PHE A 25 -8.82 -8.30 12.48
N LEU A 26 -9.63 -9.35 12.67
CA LEU A 26 -10.80 -9.30 13.57
C LEU A 26 -10.39 -9.03 15.01
N GLN A 27 -9.31 -9.65 15.50
CA GLN A 27 -8.76 -9.40 16.83
C GLN A 27 -8.28 -7.95 17.01
N GLU A 28 -7.55 -7.41 16.02
CA GLU A 28 -7.11 -6.00 16.05
C GLU A 28 -8.28 -5.05 15.90
N TYR A 29 -9.28 -5.39 15.09
CA TYR A 29 -10.50 -4.59 14.93
C TYR A 29 -11.28 -4.47 16.25
N GLU A 30 -11.54 -5.59 16.92
CA GLU A 30 -12.21 -5.61 18.22
C GLU A 30 -11.43 -4.77 19.27
N LYS A 31 -10.12 -5.00 19.33
CA LYS A 31 -9.25 -4.31 20.29
C LYS A 31 -9.18 -2.80 20.10
N HIS A 32 -9.22 -2.34 18.84
CA HIS A 32 -9.01 -0.94 18.47
C HIS A 32 -10.25 -0.27 17.90
N PHE A 33 -11.42 -0.88 18.08
CA PHE A 33 -12.68 -0.31 17.64
C PHE A 33 -12.90 1.07 18.24
N SER A 34 -13.29 2.03 17.41
CA SER A 34 -13.60 3.40 17.81
C SER A 34 -14.92 3.84 17.17
N THR A 35 -15.91 4.12 18.01
CA THR A 35 -17.23 4.58 17.55
C THR A 35 -17.10 5.85 16.72
N GLY A 36 -17.73 5.87 15.55
CA GLY A 36 -17.71 7.00 14.61
C GLY A 36 -16.48 7.09 13.72
N GLU A 37 -15.45 6.27 13.95
CA GLU A 37 -14.23 6.23 13.11
C GLU A 37 -14.04 4.88 12.41
N SER A 38 -14.16 3.76 13.14
CA SER A 38 -14.01 2.42 12.58
C SER A 38 -15.06 2.15 11.50
N LYS A 39 -14.62 1.65 10.37
CA LYS A 39 -15.51 1.29 9.24
C LYS A 39 -16.03 -0.14 9.43
N PRO A 40 -17.09 -0.56 8.71
CA PRO A 40 -17.52 -1.95 8.72
C PRO A 40 -16.35 -2.91 8.43
N THR A 41 -16.33 -4.07 9.07
CA THR A 41 -15.24 -5.05 8.93
C THR A 41 -14.96 -5.45 7.49
N ALA A 42 -15.99 -5.50 6.63
CA ALA A 42 -15.82 -5.80 5.20
C ALA A 42 -14.85 -4.84 4.47
N ILE A 43 -14.75 -3.58 4.93
CA ILE A 43 -13.85 -2.57 4.36
C ILE A 43 -12.39 -2.88 4.70
N GLY A 44 -12.14 -3.34 5.95
CA GLY A 44 -10.79 -3.61 6.47
C GLY A 44 -10.27 -5.02 6.22
N MET A 45 -11.14 -5.95 5.87
CA MET A 45 -10.80 -7.35 5.67
C MET A 45 -9.81 -7.52 4.49
N PRO A 46 -8.66 -8.20 4.70
CA PRO A 46 -7.82 -8.62 3.58
C PRO A 46 -8.62 -9.57 2.67
N PHE A 47 -8.33 -9.57 1.38
CA PHE A 47 -9.08 -10.44 0.47
C PHE A 47 -8.18 -11.12 -0.56
N PHE A 48 -8.66 -12.26 -1.02
CA PHE A 48 -8.00 -13.12 -2.00
C PHE A 48 -8.97 -13.44 -3.15
N LEU A 49 -8.55 -13.16 -4.38
CA LEU A 49 -9.26 -13.47 -5.60
C LEU A 49 -8.43 -14.50 -6.38
N GLN A 50 -8.76 -15.77 -6.23
CA GLN A 50 -8.04 -16.85 -6.89
C GLN A 50 -8.53 -17.03 -8.32
N SER A 51 -7.60 -16.99 -9.28
CA SER A 51 -7.89 -17.36 -10.68
C SER A 51 -7.43 -18.80 -10.92
N PRO A 52 -8.36 -19.75 -11.10
CA PRO A 52 -8.00 -21.16 -11.27
C PRO A 52 -7.06 -21.36 -12.46
N GLY A 53 -5.98 -22.11 -12.24
CA GLY A 53 -4.97 -22.39 -13.27
C GLY A 53 -3.98 -21.23 -13.54
N SER A 54 -4.13 -20.09 -12.89
CA SER A 54 -3.15 -18.99 -13.02
C SER A 54 -1.90 -19.26 -12.21
N GLU A 55 -0.75 -19.18 -12.87
CA GLU A 55 0.56 -19.24 -12.21
C GLU A 55 1.08 -17.86 -11.79
N THR A 56 0.37 -16.78 -12.17
CA THR A 56 0.77 -15.39 -11.89
C THR A 56 -0.14 -14.77 -10.83
N GLY A 57 0.47 -14.29 -9.76
CA GLY A 57 -0.19 -13.59 -8.66
C GLY A 57 0.15 -12.10 -8.60
N VAL A 58 -0.77 -11.28 -8.13
CA VAL A 58 -0.55 -9.85 -7.86
C VAL A 58 -0.73 -9.58 -6.38
N LEU A 59 0.32 -9.09 -5.74
CA LEU A 59 0.28 -8.53 -4.38
C LEU A 59 -0.09 -7.06 -4.50
N LEU A 60 -1.33 -6.70 -4.11
CA LEU A 60 -1.91 -5.39 -4.36
C LEU A 60 -2.09 -4.59 -3.06
N ILE A 61 -1.33 -3.49 -2.90
CA ILE A 61 -1.15 -2.80 -1.63
C ILE A 61 -1.87 -1.45 -1.64
N HIS A 62 -2.78 -1.24 -0.68
CA HIS A 62 -3.54 0.00 -0.50
C HIS A 62 -2.72 1.15 0.11
N GLY A 63 -3.28 2.37 0.12
CA GLY A 63 -2.66 3.59 0.62
C GLY A 63 -2.79 3.81 2.13
N LEU A 64 -2.16 4.88 2.63
CA LEU A 64 -2.23 5.30 4.02
C LEU A 64 -3.64 5.73 4.40
N MET A 65 -4.06 5.40 5.63
CA MET A 65 -5.39 5.71 6.20
C MET A 65 -6.57 5.03 5.47
N ALA A 66 -6.28 4.19 4.47
CA ALA A 66 -7.26 3.43 3.73
C ALA A 66 -7.39 1.99 4.27
N ALA A 67 -7.84 1.09 3.44
CA ALA A 67 -8.05 -0.32 3.76
C ALA A 67 -7.98 -1.13 2.45
N PRO A 68 -7.96 -2.47 2.48
CA PRO A 68 -7.95 -3.31 1.27
C PRO A 68 -9.04 -2.95 0.27
N GLU A 69 -10.20 -2.49 0.73
CA GLU A 69 -11.30 -2.04 -0.12
C GLU A 69 -10.90 -0.92 -1.09
N GLU A 70 -9.89 -0.10 -0.78
CA GLU A 70 -9.43 0.97 -1.67
C GLU A 70 -8.97 0.45 -3.04
N VAL A 71 -8.41 -0.75 -3.08
CA VAL A 71 -7.88 -1.37 -4.30
C VAL A 71 -8.77 -2.47 -4.85
N ARG A 72 -10.03 -2.60 -4.38
CA ARG A 72 -10.98 -3.64 -4.79
C ARG A 72 -11.25 -3.61 -6.30
N GLU A 73 -11.59 -2.46 -6.86
CA GLU A 73 -11.89 -2.32 -8.29
C GLU A 73 -10.67 -2.71 -9.16
N TRP A 74 -9.47 -2.34 -8.71
CA TRP A 74 -8.23 -2.73 -9.39
C TRP A 74 -7.97 -4.24 -9.29
N ALA A 75 -8.23 -4.83 -8.13
CA ALA A 75 -8.10 -6.27 -7.92
C ALA A 75 -9.05 -7.08 -8.81
N GLU A 76 -10.31 -6.64 -8.90
CA GLU A 76 -11.33 -7.27 -9.75
C GLU A 76 -10.96 -7.18 -11.23
N PHE A 77 -10.46 -6.03 -11.68
CA PHE A 77 -9.94 -5.88 -13.04
C PHE A 77 -8.81 -6.87 -13.33
N LEU A 78 -7.81 -6.97 -12.44
CA LEU A 78 -6.69 -7.91 -12.61
C LEU A 78 -7.16 -9.37 -12.58
N HIS A 79 -8.13 -9.69 -11.73
CA HIS A 79 -8.73 -11.01 -11.65
C HIS A 79 -9.49 -11.38 -12.95
N GLN A 80 -10.23 -10.45 -13.54
CA GLN A 80 -10.87 -10.62 -14.85
C GLN A 80 -9.87 -10.88 -15.98
N LYS A 81 -8.61 -10.42 -15.84
CA LYS A 81 -7.50 -10.73 -16.76
C LYS A 81 -6.82 -12.08 -16.44
N GLY A 82 -7.41 -12.90 -15.60
CA GLY A 82 -6.90 -14.23 -15.26
C GLY A 82 -5.76 -14.26 -14.23
N LEU A 83 -5.54 -13.17 -13.49
CA LEU A 83 -4.51 -13.10 -12.45
C LEU A 83 -5.11 -13.44 -11.07
N THR A 84 -4.35 -14.17 -10.26
CA THR A 84 -4.68 -14.34 -8.84
C THR A 84 -4.28 -13.08 -8.08
N VAL A 85 -5.15 -12.51 -7.25
CA VAL A 85 -4.87 -11.26 -6.54
C VAL A 85 -5.02 -11.46 -5.04
N TYR A 86 -4.03 -10.98 -4.28
CA TYR A 86 -4.13 -10.84 -2.82
C TYR A 86 -3.92 -9.38 -2.41
N ALA A 87 -4.87 -8.84 -1.66
CA ALA A 87 -4.78 -7.51 -1.07
C ALA A 87 -4.64 -7.63 0.45
N PRO A 88 -3.42 -7.50 1.00
CA PRO A 88 -3.19 -7.52 2.43
C PRO A 88 -3.77 -6.27 3.10
N ARG A 89 -4.19 -6.41 4.36
CA ARG A 89 -4.43 -5.28 5.23
C ARG A 89 -3.12 -4.84 5.90
N LEU A 90 -2.74 -3.61 5.74
CA LEU A 90 -1.60 -3.04 6.45
C LEU A 90 -1.95 -2.85 7.93
N SER A 91 -1.03 -3.21 8.83
CA SER A 91 -1.21 -3.05 10.29
C SER A 91 -1.62 -1.62 10.66
N GLY A 92 -2.62 -1.49 11.53
CA GLY A 92 -3.20 -0.21 11.94
C GLY A 92 -4.20 0.40 10.96
N HIS A 93 -4.51 -0.30 9.84
CA HIS A 93 -5.52 0.13 8.87
C HIS A 93 -6.79 -0.70 8.99
N GLY A 94 -7.94 -0.12 8.65
CA GLY A 94 -9.24 -0.77 8.79
C GLY A 94 -9.74 -0.88 10.25
N THR A 95 -9.02 -0.36 11.22
CA THR A 95 -9.32 -0.33 12.67
C THR A 95 -9.64 1.09 13.12
N SER A 96 -8.65 1.84 13.61
CA SER A 96 -8.77 3.25 14.00
C SER A 96 -7.51 4.05 13.71
N SER A 97 -7.62 5.40 13.68
CA SER A 97 -6.46 6.27 13.51
C SER A 97 -5.49 6.18 14.69
N SER A 98 -5.98 5.86 15.89
CA SER A 98 -5.15 5.65 17.07
C SER A 98 -4.30 4.38 16.97
N ASP A 99 -4.85 3.28 16.42
CA ASP A 99 -4.07 2.09 16.10
C ASP A 99 -2.98 2.40 15.05
N LEU A 100 -3.35 3.14 13.99
CA LEU A 100 -2.40 3.57 12.98
C LEU A 100 -1.29 4.46 13.57
N ALA A 101 -1.60 5.32 14.54
CA ALA A 101 -0.63 6.19 15.20
C ALA A 101 0.48 5.41 15.92
N ALA A 102 0.16 4.21 16.42
CA ALA A 102 1.09 3.32 17.11
C ALA A 102 1.98 2.50 16.18
N ARG A 103 1.70 2.49 14.87
CA ARG A 103 2.41 1.68 13.88
C ARG A 103 3.57 2.43 13.24
N ASN A 104 4.52 1.66 12.72
CA ASN A 104 5.63 2.15 11.92
C ASN A 104 5.67 1.44 10.56
N TYR A 105 6.48 1.95 9.62
CA TYR A 105 6.50 1.39 8.26
C TYR A 105 7.07 -0.04 8.16
N TYR A 106 7.76 -0.55 9.18
CA TYR A 106 8.17 -1.96 9.23
C TYR A 106 6.99 -2.88 9.51
N ASP A 107 6.04 -2.44 10.37
CA ASP A 107 4.79 -3.20 10.61
C ASP A 107 3.97 -3.32 9.30
N TRP A 108 4.03 -2.30 8.44
CA TRP A 108 3.39 -2.35 7.12
C TRP A 108 4.14 -3.29 6.16
N LEU A 109 5.48 -3.26 6.16
CA LEU A 109 6.29 -4.20 5.38
C LEU A 109 6.05 -5.65 5.83
N ASP A 110 5.92 -5.91 7.14
CA ASP A 110 5.58 -7.22 7.66
C ASP A 110 4.22 -7.70 7.13
N SER A 111 3.22 -6.80 7.01
CA SER A 111 1.93 -7.14 6.39
C SER A 111 2.07 -7.50 4.91
N VAL A 112 2.92 -6.78 4.17
CA VAL A 112 3.24 -7.06 2.75
C VAL A 112 3.96 -8.40 2.63
N ASP A 113 4.89 -8.70 3.53
CA ASP A 113 5.67 -9.95 3.54
C ASP A 113 4.78 -11.18 3.80
N ARG A 114 3.79 -11.06 4.68
CA ARG A 114 2.78 -12.12 4.89
C ARG A 114 1.92 -12.33 3.64
N GLY A 115 1.50 -11.23 2.99
CA GLY A 115 0.79 -11.32 1.71
C GLY A 115 1.60 -11.98 0.60
N HIS A 116 2.89 -11.69 0.52
CA HIS A 116 3.81 -12.35 -0.40
C HIS A 116 3.91 -13.87 -0.10
N ALA A 117 4.01 -14.27 1.17
CA ALA A 117 4.04 -15.67 1.57
C ALA A 117 2.76 -16.43 1.15
N ILE A 118 1.59 -15.78 1.24
CA ILE A 118 0.30 -16.33 0.78
C ILE A 118 0.37 -16.62 -0.73
N LEU A 119 0.75 -15.64 -1.54
CA LEU A 119 0.81 -15.82 -2.99
C LEU A 119 1.84 -16.88 -3.41
N LYS A 120 2.93 -17.02 -2.71
CA LYS A 120 3.93 -18.10 -2.97
C LYS A 120 3.39 -19.52 -2.77
N LYS A 121 2.24 -19.70 -2.09
CA LYS A 121 1.60 -21.03 -1.96
C LYS A 121 0.87 -21.46 -3.21
N CYS A 122 0.49 -20.52 -4.09
CA CYS A 122 -0.35 -20.83 -5.25
C CYS A 122 0.17 -20.24 -6.58
N CYS A 123 1.17 -19.35 -6.55
CA CYS A 123 1.68 -18.68 -7.74
C CYS A 123 3.20 -18.86 -7.87
N LYS A 124 3.67 -19.10 -9.09
CA LYS A 124 5.10 -19.18 -9.43
C LYS A 124 5.70 -17.81 -9.73
N LYS A 125 4.91 -16.93 -10.34
CA LYS A 125 5.27 -15.57 -10.71
C LYS A 125 4.48 -14.59 -9.86
N ILE A 126 5.13 -13.59 -9.28
CA ILE A 126 4.45 -12.61 -8.44
C ILE A 126 4.80 -11.21 -8.93
N ILE A 127 3.75 -10.42 -9.17
CA ILE A 127 3.82 -8.99 -9.44
C ILE A 127 3.50 -8.27 -8.13
N VAL A 128 4.23 -7.22 -7.81
CA VAL A 128 3.85 -6.35 -6.67
C VAL A 128 3.36 -5.01 -7.21
N ALA A 129 2.17 -4.62 -6.77
CA ALA A 129 1.52 -3.39 -7.18
C ALA A 129 1.02 -2.62 -5.96
N GLY A 130 0.97 -1.31 -6.05
CA GLY A 130 0.43 -0.53 -4.94
C GLY A 130 0.07 0.89 -5.32
N PHE A 131 -0.79 1.46 -4.48
CA PHE A 131 -1.25 2.83 -4.60
C PHE A 131 -0.73 3.70 -3.45
N SER A 132 -0.30 4.93 -3.76
CA SER A 132 0.15 5.91 -2.77
C SER A 132 1.24 5.33 -1.83
N THR A 133 1.00 5.24 -0.53
CA THR A 133 1.93 4.59 0.42
C THR A 133 2.17 3.13 0.06
N GLY A 134 1.14 2.42 -0.43
CA GLY A 134 1.27 1.06 -0.95
C GLY A 134 2.25 0.95 -2.11
N ALA A 135 2.29 1.95 -2.99
CA ALA A 135 3.30 2.03 -4.05
C ALA A 135 4.72 2.19 -3.51
N GLY A 136 4.88 2.99 -2.46
CA GLY A 136 6.16 3.10 -1.75
C GLY A 136 6.59 1.79 -1.09
N LEU A 137 5.64 1.05 -0.51
CA LEU A 137 5.88 -0.28 0.06
C LEU A 137 6.25 -1.30 -1.03
N ALA A 138 5.55 -1.30 -2.17
CA ALA A 138 5.85 -2.16 -3.31
C ALA A 138 7.29 -1.95 -3.80
N LEU A 139 7.71 -0.69 -4.00
CA LEU A 139 9.08 -0.35 -4.39
C LEU A 139 10.10 -0.82 -3.34
N GLN A 140 9.83 -0.61 -2.03
CA GLN A 140 10.73 -1.05 -0.96
C GLN A 140 10.82 -2.58 -0.88
N THR A 141 9.73 -3.28 -1.12
CA THR A 141 9.69 -4.75 -1.11
C THR A 141 10.59 -5.32 -2.21
N VAL A 142 10.50 -4.80 -3.43
CA VAL A 142 11.41 -5.20 -4.55
C VAL A 142 12.87 -4.87 -4.22
N ILE A 143 13.15 -3.69 -3.63
CA ILE A 143 14.52 -3.33 -3.22
C ILE A 143 15.08 -4.35 -2.21
N SER A 144 14.25 -4.87 -1.32
CA SER A 144 14.65 -5.82 -0.27
C SER A 144 14.71 -7.27 -0.77
N LYS A 145 13.91 -7.62 -1.79
CA LYS A 145 13.72 -8.97 -2.33
C LYS A 145 13.73 -8.93 -3.87
N PRO A 146 14.87 -8.60 -4.49
CA PRO A 146 14.93 -8.30 -5.93
C PRO A 146 14.64 -9.49 -6.86
N HIS A 147 14.66 -10.71 -6.33
CA HIS A 147 14.46 -11.95 -7.11
C HIS A 147 13.09 -12.60 -6.87
N ASP A 148 12.26 -12.01 -6.02
CA ASP A 148 10.97 -12.58 -5.63
C ASP A 148 9.80 -12.07 -6.49
N PHE A 149 10.05 -11.11 -7.39
CA PHE A 149 9.02 -10.44 -8.18
C PHE A 149 9.40 -10.31 -9.64
N GLU A 150 8.40 -10.51 -10.52
CA GLU A 150 8.53 -10.40 -11.98
C GLU A 150 8.38 -8.95 -12.46
N ALA A 151 7.58 -8.14 -11.77
CA ALA A 151 7.37 -6.73 -12.10
C ALA A 151 6.90 -5.93 -10.88
N VAL A 152 7.06 -4.60 -10.95
CA VAL A 152 6.53 -3.66 -9.96
C VAL A 152 5.67 -2.58 -10.61
N ILE A 153 4.50 -2.30 -10.01
CA ILE A 153 3.58 -1.25 -10.45
C ILE A 153 3.41 -0.23 -9.31
N SER A 154 3.80 1.01 -9.58
CA SER A 154 3.81 2.10 -8.60
C SER A 154 2.85 3.20 -9.04
N VAL A 155 1.69 3.32 -8.40
CA VAL A 155 0.68 4.34 -8.69
C VAL A 155 0.72 5.43 -7.63
N SER A 156 1.01 6.67 -8.03
CA SER A 156 1.04 7.89 -7.19
C SER A 156 1.87 7.76 -5.90
N ALA A 157 3.06 7.14 -5.97
CA ALA A 157 3.93 6.99 -4.80
C ALA A 157 4.42 8.33 -4.25
N PRO A 158 4.34 8.58 -2.92
CA PRO A 158 4.54 9.90 -2.32
C PRO A 158 6.03 10.23 -2.07
N LEU A 159 6.86 10.26 -3.12
CA LEU A 159 8.26 10.64 -2.98
C LEU A 159 8.41 12.07 -2.44
N ARG A 160 7.50 12.96 -2.85
CA ARG A 160 7.38 14.33 -2.34
C ARG A 160 5.91 14.65 -2.10
N PHE A 161 5.62 15.28 -0.97
CA PHE A 161 4.29 15.77 -0.66
C PHE A 161 4.12 17.22 -1.12
N LYS A 162 2.93 17.58 -1.63
CA LYS A 162 2.64 18.91 -2.16
C LYS A 162 2.40 19.94 -1.06
N ARG A 163 1.84 19.56 0.08
CA ARG A 163 1.50 20.49 1.17
C ARG A 163 2.70 20.83 2.04
N PHE A 164 2.79 22.11 2.40
CA PHE A 164 3.83 22.69 3.25
C PHE A 164 3.89 22.05 4.67
N SER A 165 2.75 21.57 5.19
CA SER A 165 2.65 20.86 6.48
C SER A 165 3.58 19.65 6.58
N SER A 166 3.96 19.05 5.46
CA SER A 166 4.90 17.93 5.43
C SER A 166 6.30 18.27 5.95
N LYS A 167 6.74 19.54 5.81
CA LYS A 167 8.07 19.97 6.27
C LYS A 167 8.17 20.03 7.79
N PHE A 168 7.07 20.33 8.47
CA PHE A 168 7.00 20.46 9.93
C PHE A 168 6.58 19.17 10.65
N ALA A 169 6.17 18.14 9.92
CA ALA A 169 5.65 16.92 10.52
C ALA A 169 6.66 16.25 11.46
N GLU A 170 7.93 16.24 11.12
CA GLU A 170 8.98 15.64 11.97
C GLU A 170 9.17 16.42 13.27
N THR A 171 9.23 17.76 13.19
CA THR A 171 9.36 18.65 14.35
C THR A 171 8.12 18.55 15.24
N LEU A 172 6.92 18.58 14.64
CA LEU A 172 5.67 18.41 15.36
C LEU A 172 5.58 17.05 16.04
N ASN A 173 5.99 15.98 15.36
CA ASN A 173 6.01 14.64 15.94
C ASN A 173 7.01 14.53 17.11
N ALA A 174 8.17 15.16 17.01
CA ALA A 174 9.13 15.21 18.10
C ALA A 174 8.59 15.98 19.30
N PHE A 175 7.94 17.13 19.06
CA PHE A 175 7.24 17.90 20.09
C PHE A 175 6.12 17.11 20.76
N ASN A 176 5.23 16.46 19.98
CA ASN A 176 4.18 15.61 20.50
C ASN A 176 4.74 14.52 21.43
N ARG A 177 5.79 13.82 21.00
CA ARG A 177 6.45 12.78 21.82
C ARG A 177 7.01 13.34 23.13
N LEU A 178 7.54 14.56 23.13
CA LEU A 178 8.03 15.21 24.35
C LEU A 178 6.87 15.56 25.29
N CYS A 179 5.78 16.12 24.75
CA CYS A 179 4.57 16.44 25.52
C CYS A 179 3.99 15.19 26.19
N LEU A 180 3.79 14.11 25.42
CA LEU A 180 3.26 12.85 25.95
C LEU A 180 4.15 12.25 27.05
N ARG A 181 5.49 12.30 26.88
CA ARG A 181 6.43 11.81 27.91
C ARG A 181 6.39 12.62 29.20
N ARG A 182 5.93 13.86 29.15
CA ARG A 182 5.82 14.77 30.30
C ARG A 182 4.41 14.88 30.86
N GLY A 183 3.44 14.09 30.37
CA GLY A 183 2.05 14.17 30.79
C GLY A 183 1.31 15.44 30.34
N LEU A 184 1.85 16.13 29.30
CA LEU A 184 1.28 17.35 28.71
C LEU A 184 0.44 17.02 27.46
N GLU A 185 -0.48 16.05 27.58
CA GLU A 185 -1.26 15.51 26.45
C GLU A 185 -2.07 16.60 25.74
N GLY A 186 -2.66 17.54 26.49
CA GLY A 186 -3.44 18.66 25.94
C GLY A 186 -2.66 19.61 25.02
N MET A 187 -1.32 19.57 25.03
CA MET A 187 -0.47 20.35 24.13
C MET A 187 -0.06 19.58 22.88
N ALA A 188 -0.25 18.28 22.82
CA ALA A 188 0.11 17.44 21.69
C ALA A 188 -0.95 17.53 20.58
N LYS A 189 -0.50 17.82 19.34
CA LYS A 189 -1.34 17.77 18.14
C LYS A 189 -1.04 16.50 17.36
N GLU A 190 -1.52 15.38 17.85
CA GLU A 190 -1.20 14.05 17.30
C GLU A 190 -1.90 13.75 15.98
N PHE A 191 -3.06 14.35 15.74
CA PHE A 191 -3.90 14.10 14.58
C PHE A 191 -4.17 15.37 13.78
N MET A 192 -4.26 15.20 12.47
CA MET A 192 -4.67 16.23 11.52
C MET A 192 -5.91 15.76 10.74
N LYS A 193 -6.81 16.69 10.42
CA LYS A 193 -7.97 16.36 9.58
C LYS A 193 -7.51 15.88 8.20
N ASN A 194 -8.03 14.75 7.77
CA ASN A 194 -7.84 14.20 6.44
C ASN A 194 -9.04 14.51 5.56
N ASN A 195 -8.81 15.24 4.46
CA ASN A 195 -9.81 15.39 3.41
C ASN A 195 -9.72 14.17 2.49
N ALA A 196 -10.43 13.11 2.87
CA ALA A 196 -10.41 11.83 2.18
C ALA A 196 -11.20 11.89 0.86
N ASP A 197 -10.64 11.33 -0.21
CA ASP A 197 -11.34 11.17 -1.49
C ASP A 197 -12.44 10.11 -1.38
N ASN A 198 -12.22 9.11 -0.51
CA ASN A 198 -13.17 8.02 -0.22
C ASN A 198 -13.46 7.95 1.30
N PRO A 199 -14.30 8.84 1.86
CA PRO A 199 -14.51 8.92 3.32
C PRO A 199 -15.17 7.68 3.91
N HIS A 200 -15.81 6.82 3.11
CA HIS A 200 -16.36 5.54 3.54
C HIS A 200 -15.28 4.45 3.75
N ILE A 201 -14.07 4.64 3.24
CA ILE A 201 -12.92 3.73 3.39
C ILE A 201 -11.87 4.34 4.30
N ASN A 202 -11.54 5.62 4.07
CA ASN A 202 -10.42 6.29 4.71
C ASN A 202 -10.76 6.77 6.12
N TYR A 203 -9.77 6.83 6.99
CA TYR A 203 -9.87 7.58 8.25
C TYR A 203 -10.01 9.08 8.00
N LEU A 204 -10.81 9.74 8.83
CA LEU A 204 -10.99 11.20 8.79
C LEU A 204 -9.88 11.95 9.53
N LEU A 205 -9.13 11.24 10.36
CA LEU A 205 -7.98 11.76 11.11
C LEU A 205 -6.69 11.08 10.62
N CYS A 206 -5.69 11.90 10.33
CA CYS A 206 -4.36 11.45 9.93
C CYS A 206 -3.39 11.57 11.11
N PRO A 207 -2.84 10.48 11.64
CA PRO A 207 -1.79 10.58 12.65
C PRO A 207 -0.52 11.22 12.08
N VAL A 208 0.01 12.23 12.79
CA VAL A 208 1.29 12.88 12.40
C VAL A 208 2.42 11.87 12.39
N SER A 209 2.41 10.91 13.35
CA SER A 209 3.40 9.82 13.42
C SER A 209 3.40 8.97 12.15
N ALA A 210 2.22 8.56 11.65
CA ALA A 210 2.11 7.75 10.44
C ALA A 210 2.65 8.48 9.21
N PHE A 211 2.35 9.78 9.09
CA PHE A 211 2.90 10.61 8.02
C PHE A 211 4.44 10.67 8.03
N VAL A 212 5.04 10.76 9.23
CA VAL A 212 6.50 10.71 9.41
C VAL A 212 7.06 9.35 9.00
N GLN A 213 6.34 8.25 9.27
CA GLN A 213 6.77 6.92 8.81
C GLN A 213 6.79 6.81 7.29
N VAL A 214 5.78 7.36 6.59
CA VAL A 214 5.81 7.41 5.11
C VAL A 214 7.01 8.19 4.59
N LYS A 215 7.34 9.35 5.19
CA LYS A 215 8.54 10.11 4.81
C LYS A 215 9.82 9.29 4.99
N LYS A 216 9.95 8.54 6.10
CA LYS A 216 11.10 7.65 6.35
C LYS A 216 11.20 6.54 5.30
N LEU A 217 10.07 5.89 5.01
CA LEU A 217 9.97 4.88 3.95
C LEU A 217 10.45 5.45 2.61
N MET A 218 9.88 6.56 2.18
CA MET A 218 10.18 7.15 0.87
C MET A 218 11.61 7.68 0.76
N LYS A 219 12.19 8.16 1.87
CA LYS A 219 13.62 8.51 1.91
C LYS A 219 14.51 7.29 1.70
N LYS A 220 14.15 6.13 2.24
CA LYS A 220 14.86 4.86 2.06
C LYS A 220 14.71 4.36 0.62
N VAL A 221 13.47 4.35 0.09
CA VAL A 221 13.17 3.98 -1.30
C VAL A 221 13.98 4.84 -2.28
N HIS A 222 13.94 6.17 -2.14
CA HIS A 222 14.62 7.07 -3.06
C HIS A 222 16.12 6.80 -3.20
N ARG A 223 16.78 6.44 -2.10
CA ARG A 223 18.22 6.13 -2.08
C ARG A 223 18.59 4.82 -2.79
N SER A 224 17.60 3.98 -3.08
CA SER A 224 17.83 2.62 -3.56
C SER A 224 17.01 2.27 -4.82
N LEU A 225 16.34 3.25 -5.45
CA LEU A 225 15.54 3.03 -6.67
C LEU A 225 16.35 2.38 -7.80
N ASN A 226 17.63 2.72 -7.90
CA ASN A 226 18.54 2.16 -8.90
C ASN A 226 18.80 0.66 -8.74
N LYS A 227 18.42 0.06 -7.60
CA LYS A 227 18.51 -1.39 -7.37
C LYS A 227 17.34 -2.17 -7.98
N ILE A 228 16.24 -1.49 -8.32
CA ILE A 228 15.11 -2.12 -8.99
C ILE A 228 15.48 -2.32 -10.46
N ARG A 229 15.64 -3.58 -10.86
CA ARG A 229 16.06 -3.99 -12.22
C ARG A 229 14.95 -4.71 -12.98
N ILE A 230 13.93 -5.22 -12.29
CA ILE A 230 12.78 -5.90 -12.89
C ILE A 230 11.91 -4.89 -13.65
N PRO A 231 11.04 -5.34 -14.57
CA PRO A 231 10.07 -4.49 -15.25
C PRO A 231 9.29 -3.59 -14.31
N ALA A 232 9.14 -2.31 -14.62
CA ALA A 232 8.55 -1.33 -13.73
C ALA A 232 7.59 -0.37 -14.44
N LEU A 233 6.37 -0.23 -13.90
CA LEU A 233 5.40 0.78 -14.31
C LEU A 233 5.26 1.84 -13.22
N VAL A 234 5.34 3.11 -13.62
CA VAL A 234 5.09 4.26 -12.75
C VAL A 234 3.95 5.08 -13.33
N ILE A 235 2.87 5.24 -12.56
CA ILE A 235 1.71 6.06 -12.93
C ILE A 235 1.58 7.21 -11.94
N GLN A 236 1.27 8.42 -12.42
CA GLN A 236 1.10 9.60 -11.58
C GLN A 236 -0.02 10.50 -12.09
N ALA A 237 -0.91 10.96 -11.18
CA ALA A 237 -1.86 12.01 -11.52
C ALA A 237 -1.15 13.36 -11.65
N ASN A 238 -1.40 14.07 -12.76
CA ASN A 238 -0.70 15.33 -13.11
C ASN A 238 -1.13 16.51 -12.22
N ARG A 239 -2.34 16.47 -11.64
CA ARG A 239 -2.91 17.53 -10.78
C ARG A 239 -3.18 17.04 -9.35
N ASP A 240 -2.52 15.98 -8.90
CA ASP A 240 -2.66 15.41 -7.56
C ASP A 240 -2.47 16.49 -6.47
N PRO A 241 -3.44 16.68 -5.55
CA PRO A 241 -3.37 17.69 -4.51
C PRO A 241 -2.56 17.25 -3.27
N LYS A 242 -2.30 15.95 -3.11
CA LYS A 242 -1.64 15.36 -1.93
C LYS A 242 -0.17 15.04 -2.19
N VAL A 243 0.09 14.33 -3.29
CA VAL A 243 1.43 13.96 -3.75
C VAL A 243 1.90 14.95 -4.82
N ALA A 244 3.11 15.46 -4.70
CA ALA A 244 3.67 16.34 -5.72
C ALA A 244 3.82 15.57 -7.04
N PRO A 245 3.26 16.05 -8.16
CA PRO A 245 3.28 15.34 -9.44
C PRO A 245 4.69 14.96 -9.91
N GLN A 246 5.69 15.74 -9.54
CA GLN A 246 7.11 15.45 -9.84
C GLN A 246 7.64 14.17 -9.16
N SER A 247 6.87 13.56 -8.25
CA SER A 247 7.24 12.29 -7.61
C SER A 247 7.35 11.16 -8.62
N GLY A 248 6.38 11.01 -9.52
CA GLY A 248 6.38 9.98 -10.55
C GLY A 248 7.60 10.06 -11.48
N PRO A 249 7.85 11.20 -12.18
CA PRO A 249 9.04 11.37 -13.01
C PRO A 249 10.35 11.17 -12.25
N ALA A 250 10.43 11.61 -10.98
CA ALA A 250 11.63 11.41 -10.17
C ALA A 250 11.87 9.93 -9.86
N ILE A 251 10.83 9.15 -9.53
CA ILE A 251 10.92 7.70 -9.35
C ILE A 251 11.38 7.05 -10.66
N PHE A 252 10.67 7.32 -11.76
CA PHE A 252 10.97 6.76 -13.07
C PHE A 252 12.42 7.00 -13.51
N LYS A 253 12.91 8.23 -13.33
CA LYS A 253 14.29 8.60 -13.67
C LYS A 253 15.33 7.76 -12.92
N HIS A 254 15.08 7.48 -11.62
CA HIS A 254 16.07 6.81 -10.76
C HIS A 254 15.94 5.28 -10.75
N LEU A 255 14.88 4.70 -11.33
CA LEU A 255 14.76 3.24 -11.49
C LEU A 255 15.92 2.72 -12.35
N GLY A 256 16.55 1.64 -11.86
CA GLY A 256 17.61 0.92 -12.60
C GLY A 256 17.08 -0.07 -13.63
N SER A 257 15.78 -0.22 -13.76
CA SER A 257 15.08 -1.08 -14.70
C SER A 257 15.37 -0.63 -16.14
N GLU A 258 15.71 -1.56 -17.02
CA GLU A 258 15.82 -1.33 -18.48
C GLU A 258 14.43 -1.30 -19.10
N GLN A 259 13.55 -2.20 -18.66
CA GLN A 259 12.17 -2.27 -19.10
C GLN A 259 11.27 -1.49 -18.14
N LYS A 260 11.13 -0.19 -18.36
CA LYS A 260 10.30 0.67 -17.53
C LYS A 260 9.38 1.57 -18.36
N HIS A 261 8.17 1.81 -17.84
CA HIS A 261 7.17 2.67 -18.46
C HIS A 261 6.67 3.71 -17.48
N PHE A 262 6.34 4.91 -18.00
CA PHE A 262 5.77 6.01 -17.22
C PHE A 262 4.49 6.50 -17.89
N ALA A 263 3.42 6.67 -17.11
CA ALA A 263 2.16 7.21 -17.59
C ALA A 263 1.66 8.36 -16.70
N TRP A 264 1.14 9.40 -17.34
CA TRP A 264 0.34 10.42 -16.68
C TRP A 264 -1.13 10.06 -16.73
N VAL A 265 -1.85 10.36 -15.63
CA VAL A 265 -3.32 10.38 -15.60
C VAL A 265 -3.76 11.80 -15.39
N ASP A 266 -4.63 12.32 -16.26
CA ASP A 266 -5.15 13.69 -16.15
C ASP A 266 -6.27 13.74 -15.12
N TYR A 267 -5.91 13.88 -13.85
CA TYR A 267 -6.87 13.91 -12.76
C TYR A 267 -6.47 14.88 -11.65
N HIS A 268 -7.48 15.51 -11.03
CA HIS A 268 -7.30 16.57 -10.04
C HIS A 268 -7.45 16.09 -8.57
N MET A 269 -7.68 14.80 -8.36
CA MET A 269 -7.72 14.16 -7.04
C MET A 269 -6.58 13.15 -6.90
N HIS A 270 -6.34 12.69 -5.67
CA HIS A 270 -5.30 11.68 -5.41
C HIS A 270 -5.78 10.26 -5.70
N GLY A 271 -7.06 9.96 -5.43
CA GLY A 271 -7.65 8.62 -5.52
C GLY A 271 -7.92 8.18 -6.96
N VAL A 272 -6.89 7.73 -7.69
CA VAL A 272 -6.97 7.37 -9.12
C VAL A 272 -7.26 5.88 -9.38
N VAL A 273 -7.35 5.04 -8.34
CA VAL A 273 -7.54 3.58 -8.48
C VAL A 273 -8.99 3.14 -8.28
N ARG A 274 -9.92 4.09 -8.22
CA ARG A 274 -11.36 3.85 -8.05
C ARG A 274 -12.17 4.78 -8.96
N GLY A 275 -13.38 4.31 -9.30
CA GLY A 275 -14.33 5.06 -10.11
C GLY A 275 -13.90 5.21 -11.56
N GLN A 276 -14.44 6.22 -12.25
CA GLN A 276 -14.29 6.32 -13.71
C GLN A 276 -12.85 6.55 -14.17
N VAL A 277 -12.07 7.33 -13.42
CA VAL A 277 -10.65 7.59 -13.72
C VAL A 277 -9.78 6.34 -13.63
N ALA A 278 -10.17 5.35 -12.84
CA ALA A 278 -9.43 4.11 -12.67
C ALA A 278 -9.27 3.33 -13.98
N LYS A 279 -10.18 3.51 -14.94
CA LYS A 279 -10.10 2.87 -16.26
C LYS A 279 -8.82 3.26 -17.01
N GLU A 280 -8.39 4.53 -16.93
CA GLU A 280 -7.13 4.97 -17.53
C GLU A 280 -5.92 4.29 -16.87
N VAL A 281 -5.92 4.19 -15.53
CA VAL A 281 -4.88 3.49 -14.79
C VAL A 281 -4.85 2.00 -15.17
N PHE A 282 -6.03 1.36 -15.27
CA PHE A 282 -6.12 -0.06 -15.58
C PHE A 282 -5.69 -0.37 -17.02
N GLN A 283 -5.95 0.51 -17.98
CA GLN A 283 -5.46 0.38 -19.35
C GLN A 283 -3.93 0.42 -19.41
N GLU A 284 -3.29 1.34 -18.69
CA GLU A 284 -1.82 1.41 -18.60
C GLU A 284 -1.21 0.15 -17.97
N VAL A 285 -1.88 -0.37 -16.93
CA VAL A 285 -1.49 -1.63 -16.27
C VAL A 285 -1.61 -2.81 -17.25
N ASP A 286 -2.73 -2.92 -17.98
CA ASP A 286 -2.98 -3.98 -18.95
C ASP A 286 -1.91 -3.99 -20.04
N MET A 287 -1.66 -2.84 -20.67
CA MET A 287 -0.65 -2.67 -21.70
C MET A 287 0.76 -3.02 -21.19
N PHE A 288 1.08 -2.61 -19.97
CA PHE A 288 2.38 -2.91 -19.35
C PHE A 288 2.54 -4.41 -19.11
N LEU A 289 1.56 -5.07 -18.51
CA LEU A 289 1.59 -6.51 -18.22
C LEU A 289 1.64 -7.34 -19.50
N ALA A 290 0.90 -6.95 -20.54
CA ALA A 290 0.96 -7.59 -21.85
C ALA A 290 2.37 -7.50 -22.48
N ARG A 291 2.99 -6.31 -22.45
CA ARG A 291 4.38 -6.11 -22.93
C ARG A 291 5.42 -6.94 -22.16
N CYS A 292 5.15 -7.22 -20.89
CA CYS A 292 6.03 -8.06 -20.06
C CYS A 292 5.77 -9.56 -20.22
N GLY A 293 4.75 -9.98 -20.97
CA GLY A 293 4.36 -11.38 -21.10
C GLY A 293 3.82 -11.97 -19.78
N LEU A 294 3.20 -11.14 -18.94
CA LEU A 294 2.69 -11.51 -17.62
C LEU A 294 1.17 -11.74 -17.61
N LEU A 295 0.48 -11.49 -18.73
CA LEU A 295 -0.91 -11.89 -18.94
C LEU A 295 -0.95 -13.24 -19.65
N GLN A 296 -1.99 -14.04 -19.38
CA GLN A 296 -2.27 -15.21 -20.20
C GLN A 296 -2.76 -14.75 -21.57
N PRO A 297 -2.40 -15.43 -22.66
CA PRO A 297 -2.99 -15.17 -23.97
C PRO A 297 -4.53 -15.29 -23.86
N GLU A 298 -5.24 -14.34 -24.45
CA GLU A 298 -6.69 -14.43 -24.57
C GLU A 298 -7.06 -15.75 -25.28
N LYS A 299 -7.91 -16.56 -24.63
CA LYS A 299 -8.37 -17.83 -25.19
C LYS A 299 -9.38 -17.60 -26.31
#